data_90f544c29b107007ca0a8b3a19887193
#
_entry.id   90f544c29b107007ca0a8b3a19887193
#
_cell.length_a   1.000
_cell.length_b   1.000
_cell.length_c   1.000
_cell.angle_alpha   90.00
_cell.angle_beta   90.00
_cell.angle_gamma   90.00
#
_symmetry.space_group_name_H-M   'P 1'
#
loop_
_entity.id
_entity.type
_entity.pdbx_description
1 polymer ?
#
loop_
_entity_poly.entity_id
_entity_poly.type
_entity_poly.pdbx_seq_one_letter_code
_entity_poly.pdbx_strand_id
1 'polypeptide(L)' 'MKYELLSEDNGIKIFARIDDDGLCRVTCSEDDISYQAWLNESSTL' A
#
# COMPACT_ATOMS: atom_id res chain seq x y z
N MET A 1 -5.30 -6.41 -6.72
CA MET A 1 -4.17 -5.78 -6.02
C MET A 1 -4.68 -4.94 -4.87
N LYS A 2 -4.06 -5.03 -3.73
CA LYS A 2 -4.41 -4.20 -2.57
C LYS A 2 -3.16 -3.90 -1.75
N TYR A 3 -3.29 -2.95 -0.83
CA TYR A 3 -2.21 -2.61 0.09
C TYR A 3 -2.67 -2.84 1.52
N GLU A 4 -1.79 -3.37 2.35
CA GLU A 4 -2.07 -3.59 3.76
C GLU A 4 -0.96 -3.00 4.61
N LEU A 5 -1.33 -2.42 5.75
CA LEU A 5 -0.35 -1.86 6.68
C LEU A 5 0.43 -2.99 7.33
N LEU A 6 1.76 -2.98 7.14
CA LEU A 6 2.65 -3.97 7.74
C LEU A 6 3.18 -3.49 9.08
N SER A 7 3.65 -2.25 9.14
CA SER A 7 4.23 -1.72 10.36
C SER A 7 4.13 -0.21 10.39
N GLU A 8 4.24 0.34 11.58
CA GLU A 8 4.26 1.78 11.78
C GLU A 8 5.30 2.08 12.87
N ASP A 9 6.24 2.96 12.57
CA ASP A 9 7.30 3.34 13.49
C ASP A 9 7.66 4.80 13.27
N ASN A 10 7.68 5.58 14.35
CA ASN A 10 8.02 7.02 14.32
C ASN A 10 7.22 7.80 13.27
N GLY A 11 5.96 7.44 13.08
CA GLY A 11 5.12 8.12 12.10
C GLY A 11 5.35 7.64 10.68
N ILE A 12 6.20 6.66 10.48
CA ILE A 12 6.43 6.07 9.15
C ILE A 12 5.63 4.79 9.04
N LYS A 13 4.79 4.72 8.03
CA LYS A 13 3.94 3.55 7.78
C LYS A 13 4.48 2.79 6.58
N ILE A 14 4.62 1.47 6.75
CA ILE A 14 5.07 0.59 5.69
C ILE A 14 3.92 -0.32 5.28
N PHE A 15 3.66 -0.37 3.99
CA PHE A 15 2.56 -1.15 3.42
C PHE A 15 3.10 -2.27 2.55
N ALA A 16 2.36 -3.37 2.53
CA ALA A 16 2.64 -4.48 1.61
C ALA A 16 1.67 -4.41 0.45
N ARG A 17 2.18 -4.52 -0.77
CA ARG A 17 1.34 -4.64 -1.95
C ARG A 17 1.04 -6.11 -2.20
N ILE A 18 -0.22 -6.46 -2.17
CA ILE A 18 -0.66 -7.82 -2.38
C ILE A 18 -1.29 -7.93 -3.75
N ASP A 19 -0.72 -8.79 -4.59
CA ASP A 19 -1.20 -9.00 -5.94
C ASP A 19 -2.47 -9.86 -5.97
N ASP A 20 -3.03 -10.04 -7.15
CA ASP A 20 -4.28 -10.76 -7.32
C ASP A 20 -4.18 -12.22 -6.90
N ASP A 21 -2.98 -12.77 -6.86
CA ASP A 21 -2.75 -14.14 -6.41
C ASP A 21 -2.68 -14.26 -4.88
N GLY A 22 -2.79 -13.13 -4.17
CA GLY A 22 -2.75 -13.12 -2.72
C GLY A 22 -1.36 -13.07 -2.11
N LEU A 23 -0.33 -12.87 -2.94
CA LEU A 23 1.05 -12.83 -2.46
C LEU A 23 1.58 -11.41 -2.35
N CYS A 24 2.27 -11.14 -1.26
CA CYS A 24 2.95 -9.86 -1.06
C CYS A 24 4.28 -9.90 -1.82
N ARG A 25 4.41 -9.05 -2.83
CA ARG A 25 5.61 -9.02 -3.66
C ARG A 25 6.45 -7.78 -3.47
N VAL A 26 5.84 -6.71 -2.97
CA VAL A 26 6.51 -5.41 -2.84
C VAL A 26 6.08 -4.77 -1.54
N THR A 27 7.00 -4.06 -0.90
CA THR A 27 6.66 -3.21 0.25
C THR A 27 6.97 -1.76 -0.11
N CYS A 28 6.23 -0.84 0.46
CA CYS A 28 6.41 0.58 0.19
C CYS A 28 5.96 1.40 1.38
N SER A 29 6.38 2.67 1.40
CA SER A 29 5.93 3.60 2.43
C SER A 29 4.66 4.31 1.95
N GLU A 30 4.03 5.07 2.85
CA GLU A 30 2.82 5.81 2.50
C GLU A 30 3.07 6.90 1.46
N ASP A 31 4.33 7.31 1.28
CA ASP A 31 4.69 8.31 0.28
C ASP A 31 4.83 7.74 -1.13
N ASP A 32 4.73 6.44 -1.27
CA ASP A 32 4.90 5.79 -2.57
C ASP A 32 3.82 6.24 -3.55
N ILE A 33 4.23 6.61 -4.76
CA ILE A 33 3.32 7.14 -5.78
C ILE A 33 2.29 6.09 -6.17
N SER A 34 2.70 4.84 -6.33
CA SER A 34 1.78 3.77 -6.69
C SER A 34 0.74 3.53 -5.61
N TYR A 35 1.14 3.60 -4.34
CA TYR A 35 0.22 3.47 -3.24
C TYR A 35 -0.79 4.61 -3.22
N GLN A 36 -0.32 5.84 -3.42
CA GLN A 36 -1.20 6.99 -3.43
C GLN A 36 -2.17 6.97 -4.59
N ALA A 37 -1.73 6.51 -5.75
CA ALA A 37 -2.60 6.37 -6.91
C ALA A 37 -3.70 5.34 -6.62
N TRP A 38 -3.35 4.25 -5.96
CA TRP A 38 -4.32 3.23 -5.58
C TRP A 38 -5.36 3.79 -4.60
N LEU A 39 -4.91 4.55 -3.60
CA LEU A 39 -5.81 5.20 -2.64
C LEU A 39 -6.77 6.15 -3.35
N ASN A 40 -6.25 6.92 -4.28
CA ASN A 40 -7.03 7.90 -5.01
C ASN A 40 -8.12 7.23 -5.85
N GLU A 41 -7.81 6.13 -6.47
CA GLU A 41 -8.79 5.35 -7.21
C GLU A 41 -9.87 4.81 -6.28
N SER A 42 -9.48 4.31 -5.13
CA SER A 42 -10.43 3.75 -4.16
C SER A 42 -11.35 4.82 -3.59
N SER A 43 -10.91 6.06 -3.52
CA SER A 43 -11.71 7.14 -2.94
C SER A 43 -12.61 7.83 -3.96
N THR A 44 -12.52 7.51 -5.23
CA THR A 44 -13.26 8.20 -6.28
C THR A 44 -14.66 7.63 -6.51
N LEU A 45 -15.10 6.77 -5.69
CA LEU A 45 -16.41 6.13 -5.86
C LEU A 45 -17.56 7.04 -5.46
#